data_f1cee3aa2435e0dc7f0b0794920c7de0
#
_entry.id   f1cee3aa2435e0dc7f0b0794920c7de0
#
_cell.length_a   1.000
_cell.length_b   1.000
_cell.length_c   1.000
_cell.angle_alpha   90.00
_cell.angle_beta   90.00
_cell.angle_gamma   90.00
#
_symmetry.space_group_name_H-M   'P 1'
#
loop_
_entity.id
_entity.type
_entity.pdbx_description
1 polymer ?
#
loop_
_entity_poly.entity_id
_entity_poly.type
_entity_poly.pdbx_seq_one_letter_code
_entity_poly.pdbx_strand_id
1 'polypeptide(L)'
;MIRLENVSKVFHPGTPNENVAIRQVGLTIREGDFVTIIGSNGAGKTTLFNLVSGTMPVSAGRILINDADVTKHPEHQRARYIGRIFQDPLLGTASNMMVVHNMMIAYRKGMKGLRISLNGRMRSFFREKLKDLQMGLEDRMDNNVGLLSGGQRQALTLLMMVISEPSLVLLDEHTAALDPKNAQIVLDLTSRFITDY
;
A
#
# COMPACT_ATOMS: atom_id res chain seq x y z
N MET A 1 -8.68 -12.34 5.96
CA MET A 1 -7.65 -13.39 6.21
C MET A 1 -6.75 -13.55 4.99
N ILE A 2 -5.45 -13.63 5.19
CA ILE A 2 -4.44 -13.84 4.12
C ILE A 2 -3.72 -15.16 4.43
N ARG A 3 -3.53 -16.02 3.40
CA ARG A 3 -2.83 -17.29 3.58
C ARG A 3 -1.83 -17.54 2.46
N LEU A 4 -0.58 -17.81 2.86
CA LEU A 4 0.50 -18.25 1.99
C LEU A 4 0.67 -19.76 2.20
N GLU A 5 0.64 -20.54 1.14
CA GLU A 5 0.78 -21.99 1.20
C GLU A 5 2.00 -22.42 0.38
N ASN A 6 3.08 -22.81 1.06
CA ASN A 6 4.33 -23.29 0.47
C ASN A 6 4.89 -22.35 -0.60
N VAL A 7 4.78 -21.03 -0.37
CA VAL A 7 5.21 -20.02 -1.33
C VAL A 7 6.72 -20.03 -1.49
N SER A 8 7.18 -20.12 -2.73
CA SER A 8 8.62 -20.09 -3.07
C SER A 8 8.89 -19.13 -4.21
N LYS A 9 10.08 -18.52 -4.18
CA LYS A 9 10.60 -17.69 -5.27
C LYS A 9 12.05 -18.03 -5.55
N VAL A 10 12.29 -18.44 -6.78
CA VAL A 10 13.63 -18.71 -7.33
C VAL A 10 13.87 -17.72 -8.47
N PHE A 11 14.98 -17.02 -8.42
CA PHE A 11 15.46 -16.17 -9.51
C PHE A 11 16.44 -16.95 -10.38
N HIS A 12 16.37 -16.77 -11.67
CA HIS A 12 17.25 -17.40 -12.68
C HIS A 12 17.37 -18.94 -12.54
N PRO A 13 16.23 -19.68 -12.44
CA PRO A 13 16.27 -21.11 -12.20
C PRO A 13 17.04 -21.86 -13.30
N GLY A 14 17.84 -22.87 -12.90
CA GLY A 14 18.65 -23.67 -13.81
C GLY A 14 19.87 -22.97 -14.39
N THR A 15 20.25 -21.79 -13.87
CA THR A 15 21.46 -21.08 -14.33
C THR A 15 22.50 -20.98 -13.19
N PRO A 16 23.79 -20.65 -13.51
CA PRO A 16 24.80 -20.41 -12.48
C PRO A 16 24.45 -19.30 -11.48
N ASN A 17 23.52 -18.41 -11.85
CA ASN A 17 23.05 -17.28 -11.02
C ASN A 17 21.73 -17.62 -10.29
N GLU A 18 21.38 -18.88 -10.17
CA GLU A 18 20.18 -19.28 -9.45
C GLU A 18 20.23 -18.83 -7.98
N ASN A 19 19.17 -18.14 -7.56
CA ASN A 19 19.03 -17.67 -6.19
C ASN A 19 17.63 -17.98 -5.65
N VAL A 20 17.55 -18.75 -4.57
CA VAL A 20 16.31 -19.05 -3.86
C VAL A 20 16.06 -17.97 -2.82
N ALA A 21 15.30 -16.95 -3.17
CA ALA A 21 15.00 -15.83 -2.29
C ALA A 21 13.94 -16.15 -1.22
N ILE A 22 12.96 -16.99 -1.58
CA ILE A 22 11.89 -17.45 -0.67
C ILE A 22 11.74 -18.96 -0.85
N ARG A 23 11.70 -19.71 0.26
CA ARG A 23 11.61 -21.17 0.24
C ARG A 23 10.44 -21.65 1.09
N GLN A 24 9.40 -22.19 0.45
CA GLN A 24 8.26 -22.88 1.06
C GLN A 24 7.65 -22.13 2.26
N VAL A 25 7.49 -20.81 2.15
CA VAL A 25 6.90 -20.02 3.23
C VAL A 25 5.42 -20.35 3.36
N GLY A 26 5.02 -20.77 4.57
CA GLY A 26 3.64 -20.88 5.02
C GLY A 26 3.37 -19.79 6.07
N LEU A 27 2.34 -18.98 5.85
CA LEU A 27 1.96 -17.91 6.76
C LEU A 27 0.45 -17.70 6.69
N THR A 28 -0.18 -17.55 7.83
CA THR A 28 -1.60 -17.14 7.91
C THR A 28 -1.67 -15.86 8.71
N ILE A 29 -2.27 -14.83 8.13
CA ILE A 29 -2.55 -13.54 8.77
C ILE A 29 -4.08 -13.43 8.89
N ARG A 30 -4.57 -13.30 10.11
CA ARG A 30 -6.00 -13.14 10.41
C ARG A 30 -6.38 -11.68 10.38
N GLU A 31 -7.66 -11.41 10.41
CA GLU A 31 -8.19 -10.06 10.60
C GLU A 31 -7.77 -9.53 11.98
N GLY A 32 -7.28 -8.30 12.02
CA GLY A 32 -6.75 -7.67 13.22
C GLY A 32 -5.31 -8.04 13.57
N ASP A 33 -4.68 -9.01 12.88
CA ASP A 33 -3.27 -9.34 13.13
C ASP A 33 -2.34 -8.20 12.68
N PHE A 34 -1.38 -7.85 13.52
CA PHE A 34 -0.23 -7.02 13.19
C PHE A 34 1.03 -7.90 13.12
N VAL A 35 1.61 -8.02 11.92
CA VAL A 35 2.75 -8.90 11.67
C VAL A 35 3.98 -8.10 11.28
N THR A 36 5.07 -8.27 12.01
CA THR A 36 6.37 -7.67 11.69
C THR A 36 7.32 -8.71 11.09
N ILE A 37 7.93 -8.36 9.94
CA ILE A 37 8.93 -9.17 9.27
C ILE A 37 10.31 -8.58 9.55
N ILE A 38 11.14 -9.31 10.29
CA ILE A 38 12.49 -8.90 10.68
C ILE A 38 13.52 -9.75 9.92
N GLY A 39 14.61 -9.12 9.51
CA GLY A 39 15.72 -9.79 8.84
C GLY A 39 16.73 -8.81 8.27
N SER A 40 17.94 -9.28 7.97
CA SER A 40 19.02 -8.50 7.36
C SER A 40 18.67 -8.03 5.94
N ASN A 41 19.46 -7.12 5.37
CA ASN A 41 19.34 -6.75 3.97
C ASN A 41 19.60 -7.99 3.10
N GLY A 42 18.76 -8.19 2.07
CA GLY A 42 18.80 -9.38 1.23
C GLY A 42 18.07 -10.62 1.79
N ALA A 43 17.50 -10.57 3.00
CA ALA A 43 16.75 -11.70 3.58
C ALA A 43 15.42 -12.03 2.88
N GLY A 44 15.06 -11.34 1.81
CA GLY A 44 13.84 -11.61 1.04
C GLY A 44 12.59 -10.86 1.49
N LYS A 45 12.67 -9.91 2.44
CA LYS A 45 11.51 -9.13 2.94
C LYS A 45 10.75 -8.45 1.81
N THR A 46 11.41 -7.64 1.01
CA THR A 46 10.81 -6.94 -0.15
C THR A 46 10.35 -7.94 -1.22
N THR A 47 11.05 -9.06 -1.39
CA THR A 47 10.60 -10.14 -2.28
C THR A 47 9.26 -10.70 -1.82
N LEU A 48 9.11 -11.00 -0.53
CA LEU A 48 7.85 -11.48 0.03
C LEU A 48 6.71 -10.48 -0.17
N PHE A 49 6.95 -9.18 0.08
CA PHE A 49 5.98 -8.12 -0.18
C PHE A 49 5.57 -8.05 -1.65
N ASN A 50 6.53 -8.18 -2.58
CA ASN A 50 6.28 -8.19 -4.02
C ASN A 50 5.49 -9.42 -4.47
N LEU A 51 5.71 -10.59 -3.85
CA LEU A 51 4.92 -11.79 -4.11
C LEU A 51 3.48 -11.63 -3.62
N VAL A 52 3.28 -11.10 -2.40
CA VAL A 52 1.95 -10.87 -1.83
C VAL A 52 1.19 -9.82 -2.61
N SER A 53 1.82 -8.69 -2.96
CA SER A 53 1.18 -7.61 -3.74
C SER A 53 0.88 -7.99 -5.19
N GLY A 54 1.55 -9.03 -5.73
CA GLY A 54 1.39 -9.44 -7.14
C GLY A 54 2.23 -8.66 -8.13
N THR A 55 3.15 -7.81 -7.65
CA THR A 55 4.18 -7.14 -8.47
C THR A 55 5.14 -8.18 -9.07
N MET A 56 5.28 -9.33 -8.39
CA MET A 56 6.14 -10.43 -8.82
C MET A 56 5.39 -11.76 -8.72
N PRO A 57 5.49 -12.66 -9.73
CA PRO A 57 4.89 -13.98 -9.66
C PRO A 57 5.68 -14.92 -8.73
N VAL A 58 4.96 -15.82 -8.06
CA VAL A 58 5.58 -16.93 -7.31
C VAL A 58 6.20 -17.96 -8.25
N SER A 59 7.24 -18.66 -7.80
CA SER A 59 7.78 -19.84 -8.52
C SER A 59 7.02 -21.12 -8.18
N ALA A 60 6.51 -21.22 -6.94
CA ALA A 60 5.67 -22.33 -6.46
C ALA A 60 4.82 -21.87 -5.28
N GLY A 61 3.79 -22.67 -4.95
CA GLY A 61 2.87 -22.38 -3.85
C GLY A 61 1.66 -21.56 -4.26
N ARG A 62 0.86 -21.14 -3.27
CA ARG A 62 -0.38 -20.37 -3.48
C ARG A 62 -0.51 -19.22 -2.50
N ILE A 63 -1.21 -18.17 -2.95
CA ILE A 63 -1.56 -16.99 -2.16
C ILE A 63 -3.06 -16.82 -2.21
N LEU A 64 -3.70 -16.83 -1.04
CA LEU A 64 -5.14 -16.62 -0.90
C LEU A 64 -5.40 -15.35 -0.10
N ILE A 65 -6.40 -14.56 -0.54
CA ILE A 65 -6.90 -13.38 0.16
C ILE A 65 -8.41 -13.53 0.30
N ASN A 66 -8.91 -13.58 1.54
CA ASN A 66 -10.32 -13.84 1.85
C ASN A 66 -10.81 -15.10 1.12
N ASP A 67 -10.04 -16.19 1.21
CA ASP A 67 -10.24 -17.49 0.58
C ASP A 67 -10.26 -17.51 -0.97
N ALA A 68 -10.10 -16.37 -1.61
CA ALA A 68 -9.92 -16.28 -3.05
C ALA A 68 -8.45 -16.55 -3.42
N ASP A 69 -8.21 -17.49 -4.32
CA ASP A 69 -6.86 -17.73 -4.88
C ASP A 69 -6.47 -16.58 -5.82
N VAL A 70 -5.51 -15.79 -5.38
CA VAL A 70 -4.97 -14.63 -6.11
C VAL A 70 -3.58 -14.91 -6.70
N THR A 71 -3.10 -16.13 -6.63
CA THR A 71 -1.72 -16.51 -7.00
C THR A 71 -1.30 -15.99 -8.38
N LYS A 72 -2.19 -16.07 -9.35
CA LYS A 72 -1.95 -15.63 -10.74
C LYS A 72 -2.47 -14.23 -11.04
N HIS A 73 -3.10 -13.56 -10.05
CA HIS A 73 -3.61 -12.20 -10.25
C HIS A 73 -2.45 -11.19 -10.22
N PRO A 74 -2.33 -10.33 -11.24
CA PRO A 74 -1.36 -9.25 -11.24
C PRO A 74 -1.72 -8.17 -10.20
N GLU A 75 -0.76 -7.29 -9.91
CA GLU A 75 -0.87 -6.24 -8.89
C GLU A 75 -2.18 -5.42 -8.97
N HIS A 76 -2.56 -4.97 -10.17
CA HIS A 76 -3.77 -4.16 -10.35
C HIS A 76 -5.07 -4.89 -9.97
N GLN A 77 -5.10 -6.21 -10.06
CA GLN A 77 -6.25 -7.02 -9.62
C GLN A 77 -6.23 -7.24 -8.10
N ARG A 78 -5.03 -7.36 -7.50
CA ARG A 78 -4.88 -7.48 -6.04
C ARG A 78 -5.03 -6.14 -5.31
N ALA A 79 -4.82 -5.02 -5.99
CA ALA A 79 -4.94 -3.68 -5.42
C ALA A 79 -6.31 -3.39 -4.78
N ARG A 80 -7.36 -4.12 -5.16
CA ARG A 80 -8.68 -4.02 -4.50
C ARG A 80 -8.68 -4.57 -3.07
N TYR A 81 -7.75 -5.46 -2.73
CA TYR A 81 -7.64 -6.09 -1.41
C TYR A 81 -6.46 -5.54 -0.61
N ILE A 82 -5.42 -5.05 -1.30
CA ILE A 82 -4.14 -4.71 -0.69
C ILE A 82 -3.91 -3.20 -0.80
N GLY A 83 -3.66 -2.56 0.36
CA GLY A 83 -3.05 -1.25 0.45
C GLY A 83 -1.53 -1.42 0.59
N ARG A 84 -0.74 -0.72 -0.22
CA ARG A 84 0.70 -0.73 -0.11
C ARG A 84 1.24 0.68 0.04
N ILE A 85 2.12 0.86 1.01
CA ILE A 85 2.91 2.07 1.15
C ILE A 85 4.34 1.73 0.75
N PHE A 86 4.86 2.52 -0.18
CA PHE A 86 6.20 2.36 -0.72
C PHE A 86 7.21 3.17 0.11
N GLN A 87 8.46 2.75 0.09
CA GLN A 87 9.58 3.48 0.66
C GLN A 87 9.72 4.87 0.00
N ASP A 88 9.53 4.96 -1.32
CA ASP A 88 9.48 6.24 -2.05
C ASP A 88 8.03 6.78 -2.09
N PRO A 89 7.75 7.93 -1.46
CA PRO A 89 6.42 8.55 -1.46
C PRO A 89 5.89 8.92 -2.86
N LEU A 90 6.77 9.02 -3.86
CA LEU A 90 6.37 9.33 -5.24
C LEU A 90 5.61 8.18 -5.89
N LEU A 91 5.90 6.94 -5.52
CA LEU A 91 5.30 5.75 -6.13
C LEU A 91 3.83 5.55 -5.73
N GLY A 92 3.40 6.12 -4.61
CA GLY A 92 2.03 6.01 -4.11
C GLY A 92 1.06 7.04 -4.67
N THR A 93 1.52 8.02 -5.48
CA THR A 93 0.71 9.16 -5.92
C THR A 93 0.95 9.52 -7.38
N ALA A 94 -0.06 10.06 -8.04
CA ALA A 94 0.06 10.70 -9.35
C ALA A 94 0.46 12.18 -9.17
N SER A 95 1.76 12.47 -9.22
CA SER A 95 2.35 13.78 -8.89
C SER A 95 1.80 14.93 -9.73
N ASN A 96 1.44 14.67 -11.00
CA ASN A 96 0.90 15.68 -11.93
C ASN A 96 -0.63 15.87 -11.79
N MET A 97 -1.27 15.18 -10.84
CA MET A 97 -2.69 15.29 -10.56
C MET A 97 -2.93 16.04 -9.24
N MET A 98 -4.09 16.66 -9.13
CA MET A 98 -4.53 17.33 -7.91
C MET A 98 -4.70 16.33 -6.75
N VAL A 99 -4.55 16.80 -5.51
CA VAL A 99 -4.80 16.03 -4.28
C VAL A 99 -6.18 15.37 -4.34
N VAL A 100 -7.22 16.12 -4.66
CA VAL A 100 -8.60 15.61 -4.73
C VAL A 100 -8.78 14.51 -5.77
N HIS A 101 -8.06 14.56 -6.89
CA HIS A 101 -8.12 13.52 -7.92
C HIS A 101 -7.40 12.25 -7.46
N ASN A 102 -6.26 12.37 -6.80
CA ASN A 102 -5.56 11.24 -6.19
C ASN A 102 -6.46 10.52 -5.18
N MET A 103 -7.11 11.28 -4.28
CA MET A 103 -8.05 10.72 -3.30
C MET A 103 -9.24 10.02 -3.98
N MET A 104 -9.77 10.60 -5.07
CA MET A 104 -10.87 9.99 -5.82
C MET A 104 -10.47 8.63 -6.43
N ILE A 105 -9.27 8.53 -6.99
CA ILE A 105 -8.76 7.28 -7.54
C ILE A 105 -8.64 6.22 -6.44
N ALA A 106 -8.10 6.58 -5.29
CA ALA A 106 -7.95 5.67 -4.14
C ALA A 106 -9.30 5.22 -3.57
N TYR A 107 -10.26 6.14 -3.40
CA TYR A 107 -11.59 5.85 -2.87
C TYR A 107 -12.40 4.91 -3.77
N ARG A 108 -12.17 4.95 -5.08
CA ARG A 108 -12.92 4.17 -6.07
C ARG A 108 -12.10 3.04 -6.69
N LYS A 109 -11.44 2.21 -5.89
CA LYS A 109 -10.77 1.01 -6.39
C LYS A 109 -11.71 0.08 -7.16
N GLY A 110 -11.27 -0.40 -8.32
CA GLY A 110 -11.97 -1.35 -9.17
C GLY A 110 -12.78 -0.71 -10.31
N MET A 111 -13.31 -1.56 -11.22
CA MET A 111 -14.14 -1.14 -12.35
C MET A 111 -15.50 -0.64 -11.84
N LYS A 112 -15.61 0.66 -11.70
CA LYS A 112 -16.91 1.34 -11.52
C LYS A 112 -17.11 2.19 -12.76
N GLY A 113 -18.24 1.98 -13.47
CA GLY A 113 -18.52 2.61 -14.75
C GLY A 113 -18.33 4.14 -14.76
N LEU A 114 -18.41 4.76 -15.92
CA LEU A 114 -18.10 6.16 -16.24
C LEU A 114 -18.83 7.25 -15.41
N ARG A 115 -19.65 6.89 -14.42
CA ARG A 115 -20.26 7.83 -13.47
C ARG A 115 -19.25 8.28 -12.42
N ILE A 116 -18.31 9.09 -12.83
CA ILE A 116 -17.43 9.82 -11.93
C ILE A 116 -18.03 11.20 -11.77
N SER A 117 -18.54 11.52 -10.61
CA SER A 117 -18.73 12.92 -10.29
C SER A 117 -18.03 13.22 -8.97
N LEU A 118 -16.94 13.97 -9.06
CA LEU A 118 -16.40 14.73 -7.96
C LEU A 118 -17.41 15.85 -7.68
N ASN A 119 -18.48 15.50 -6.96
CA ASN A 119 -19.51 16.46 -6.58
C ASN A 119 -19.16 17.15 -5.25
N GLY A 120 -19.93 18.18 -4.87
CA GLY A 120 -19.70 18.95 -3.65
C GLY A 120 -19.67 18.06 -2.39
N ARG A 121 -20.54 17.04 -2.29
CA ARG A 121 -20.57 16.10 -1.16
C ARG A 121 -19.25 15.31 -1.06
N MET A 122 -18.72 14.85 -2.17
CA MET A 122 -17.45 14.10 -2.19
C MET A 122 -16.26 15.00 -1.84
N ARG A 123 -16.26 16.25 -2.34
CA ARG A 123 -15.22 17.24 -1.96
C ARG A 123 -15.26 17.53 -0.47
N SER A 124 -16.46 17.70 0.12
CA SER A 124 -16.59 17.90 1.57
C SER A 124 -16.08 16.70 2.37
N PHE A 125 -16.43 15.48 1.95
CA PHE A 125 -15.93 14.25 2.57
C PHE A 125 -14.39 14.18 2.55
N PHE A 126 -13.77 14.44 1.39
CA PHE A 126 -12.30 14.43 1.30
C PHE A 126 -11.67 15.55 2.13
N ARG A 127 -12.28 16.74 2.18
CA ARG A 127 -11.79 17.84 3.01
C ARG A 127 -11.76 17.46 4.49
N GLU A 128 -12.83 16.85 5.00
CA GLU A 128 -12.87 16.37 6.39
C GLU A 128 -11.76 15.33 6.67
N LYS A 129 -11.60 14.36 5.77
CA LYS A 129 -10.54 13.37 5.92
C LYS A 129 -9.13 13.97 5.86
N LEU A 130 -8.91 15.00 5.05
CA LEU A 130 -7.61 15.71 4.98
C LEU A 130 -7.31 16.52 6.25
N LYS A 131 -8.34 17.07 6.93
CA LYS A 131 -8.19 17.75 8.22
C LYS A 131 -7.63 16.82 9.30
N ASP A 132 -7.98 15.54 9.27
CA ASP A 132 -7.50 14.54 10.23
C ASP A 132 -5.96 14.43 10.21
N LEU A 133 -5.30 14.78 9.10
CA LEU A 133 -3.85 14.79 8.96
C LEU A 133 -3.17 15.97 9.66
N GLN A 134 -3.89 17.08 9.95
CA GLN A 134 -3.38 18.29 10.57
C GLN A 134 -2.16 18.90 9.85
N MET A 135 -2.14 18.81 8.52
CA MET A 135 -1.03 19.27 7.66
C MET A 135 -1.42 20.38 6.67
N GLY A 136 -2.64 20.94 6.79
CA GLY A 136 -3.16 22.00 5.91
C GLY A 136 -3.46 21.51 4.50
N LEU A 137 -3.64 20.19 4.29
CA LEU A 137 -3.94 19.60 2.98
C LEU A 137 -5.39 19.84 2.56
N GLU A 138 -6.28 20.07 3.50
CA GLU A 138 -7.70 20.42 3.28
C GLU A 138 -7.89 21.70 2.45
N ASP A 139 -6.92 22.63 2.51
CA ASP A 139 -6.90 23.87 1.74
C ASP A 139 -6.11 23.77 0.44
N ARG A 140 -5.47 22.63 0.19
CA ARG A 140 -4.63 22.34 -0.98
C ARG A 140 -5.21 21.28 -1.90
N MET A 141 -6.51 21.02 -1.81
CA MET A 141 -7.16 19.95 -2.57
C MET A 141 -7.01 20.10 -4.09
N ASP A 142 -6.90 21.33 -4.59
CA ASP A 142 -6.76 21.66 -6.02
C ASP A 142 -5.29 21.83 -6.45
N ASN A 143 -4.34 21.69 -5.53
CA ASN A 143 -2.92 21.71 -5.84
C ASN A 143 -2.46 20.35 -6.38
N ASN A 144 -1.49 20.35 -7.29
CA ASN A 144 -0.83 19.13 -7.72
C ASN A 144 -0.04 18.51 -6.57
N VAL A 145 -0.11 17.18 -6.45
CA VAL A 145 0.60 16.43 -5.40
C VAL A 145 2.12 16.63 -5.48
N GLY A 146 2.66 16.86 -6.67
CA GLY A 146 4.07 17.18 -6.86
C GLY A 146 4.56 18.43 -6.11
N LEU A 147 3.66 19.35 -5.74
CA LEU A 147 3.96 20.57 -4.96
C LEU A 147 3.94 20.36 -3.44
N LEU A 148 3.61 19.17 -2.97
CA LEU A 148 3.58 18.82 -1.56
C LEU A 148 5.00 18.48 -1.06
N SER A 149 5.25 18.72 0.23
CA SER A 149 6.46 18.21 0.89
C SER A 149 6.46 16.67 0.95
N GLY A 150 7.62 16.05 1.19
CA GLY A 150 7.73 14.60 1.34
C GLY A 150 6.79 14.06 2.43
N GLY A 151 6.77 14.69 3.61
CA GLY A 151 5.89 14.31 4.71
C GLY A 151 4.40 14.48 4.40
N GLN A 152 4.00 15.59 3.74
CA GLN A 152 2.63 15.80 3.29
C GLN A 152 2.18 14.74 2.28
N ARG A 153 3.07 14.38 1.36
CA ARG A 153 2.78 13.35 0.36
C ARG A 153 2.66 11.96 0.98
N GLN A 154 3.52 11.64 1.93
CA GLN A 154 3.44 10.38 2.67
C GLN A 154 2.16 10.27 3.50
N ALA A 155 1.79 11.34 4.21
CA ALA A 155 0.53 11.41 4.95
C ALA A 155 -0.70 11.28 4.03
N LEU A 156 -0.66 11.92 2.85
CA LEU A 156 -1.70 11.75 1.83
C LEU A 156 -1.78 10.30 1.36
N THR A 157 -0.64 9.63 1.10
CA THR A 157 -0.60 8.22 0.68
C THR A 157 -1.21 7.31 1.74
N LEU A 158 -0.89 7.54 3.02
CA LEU A 158 -1.51 6.83 4.16
C LEU A 158 -3.02 7.02 4.17
N LEU A 159 -3.49 8.27 4.07
CA LEU A 159 -4.93 8.55 4.05
C LEU A 159 -5.62 7.88 2.85
N MET A 160 -5.03 7.96 1.67
CA MET A 160 -5.55 7.30 0.46
C MET A 160 -5.66 5.79 0.64
N MET A 161 -4.69 5.18 1.31
CA MET A 161 -4.73 3.76 1.65
C MET A 161 -5.92 3.46 2.58
N VAL A 162 -6.07 4.22 3.67
CA VAL A 162 -7.15 4.03 4.66
C VAL A 162 -8.53 4.17 4.04
N ILE A 163 -8.78 5.24 3.28
CA ILE A 163 -10.10 5.46 2.64
C ILE A 163 -10.44 4.42 1.57
N SER A 164 -9.46 3.62 1.15
CA SER A 164 -9.68 2.52 0.20
C SER A 164 -10.09 1.21 0.87
N GLU A 165 -10.12 1.16 2.23
CA GLU A 165 -10.53 0.02 3.05
C GLU A 165 -9.92 -1.31 2.59
N PRO A 166 -8.59 -1.46 2.59
CA PRO A 166 -7.95 -2.68 2.14
C PRO A 166 -8.11 -3.81 3.18
N SER A 167 -8.16 -5.05 2.72
CA SER A 167 -8.13 -6.24 3.60
C SER A 167 -6.74 -6.56 4.15
N LEU A 168 -5.70 -6.02 3.55
CA LEU A 168 -4.30 -6.14 3.97
C LEU A 168 -3.56 -4.84 3.70
N VAL A 169 -2.76 -4.40 4.66
CA VAL A 169 -1.83 -3.27 4.51
C VAL A 169 -0.40 -3.78 4.52
N LEU A 170 0.38 -3.40 3.52
CA LEU A 170 1.82 -3.67 3.43
C LEU A 170 2.58 -2.36 3.65
N LEU A 171 3.36 -2.30 4.73
CA LEU A 171 4.20 -1.16 5.09
C LEU A 171 5.67 -1.53 4.87
N ASP A 172 6.33 -0.95 3.86
CA ASP A 172 7.72 -1.23 3.53
C ASP A 172 8.57 0.01 3.81
N GLU A 173 9.25 0.04 4.95
CA GLU A 173 10.17 1.13 5.38
C GLU A 173 9.64 2.55 5.11
N HIS A 174 8.36 2.77 5.30
CA HIS A 174 7.59 3.94 4.86
C HIS A 174 8.01 5.29 5.50
N THR A 175 8.94 5.29 6.44
CA THR A 175 9.49 6.51 7.07
C THR A 175 10.96 6.73 6.76
N ALA A 176 11.64 5.81 6.10
CA ALA A 176 13.09 5.83 5.89
C ALA A 176 13.57 7.04 5.05
N ALA A 177 12.74 7.56 4.16
CA ALA A 177 13.06 8.70 3.30
C ALA A 177 12.62 10.07 3.88
N LEU A 178 12.10 10.10 5.12
CA LEU A 178 11.58 11.31 5.76
C LEU A 178 12.58 11.86 6.77
N ASP A 179 12.55 13.18 6.96
CA ASP A 179 13.23 13.80 8.10
C ASP A 179 12.57 13.38 9.42
N PRO A 180 13.29 13.44 10.56
CA PRO A 180 12.81 12.90 11.84
C PRO A 180 11.45 13.45 12.30
N LYS A 181 11.17 14.73 12.04
CA LYS A 181 9.90 15.36 12.43
C LYS A 181 8.72 14.81 11.63
N ASN A 182 8.88 14.73 10.32
CA ASN A 182 7.85 14.18 9.43
C ASN A 182 7.69 12.66 9.62
N ALA A 183 8.79 11.94 9.88
CA ALA A 183 8.75 10.52 10.20
C ALA A 183 7.89 10.25 11.45
N GLN A 184 8.04 11.05 12.53
CA GLN A 184 7.23 10.90 13.74
C GLN A 184 5.74 11.14 13.46
N ILE A 185 5.40 12.18 12.70
CA ILE A 185 4.00 12.46 12.33
C ILE A 185 3.40 11.29 11.55
N VAL A 186 4.14 10.73 10.60
CA VAL A 186 3.69 9.59 9.79
C VAL A 186 3.52 8.33 10.63
N LEU A 187 4.42 8.08 11.60
CA LEU A 187 4.29 6.96 12.55
C LEU A 187 3.06 7.11 13.44
N ASP A 188 2.82 8.30 13.97
CA ASP A 188 1.65 8.59 14.81
C ASP A 188 0.34 8.41 14.03
N LEU A 189 0.30 8.86 12.77
CA LEU A 189 -0.83 8.64 11.86
C LEU A 189 -1.02 7.15 11.55
N THR A 190 0.07 6.44 11.27
CA THR A 190 0.03 4.98 11.02
C THR A 190 -0.51 4.23 12.23
N SER A 191 -0.05 4.58 13.44
CA SER A 191 -0.52 3.97 14.68
C SER A 191 -2.01 4.21 14.90
N ARG A 192 -2.49 5.43 14.70
CA ARG A 192 -3.93 5.74 14.79
C ARG A 192 -4.74 4.93 13.79
N PHE A 193 -4.31 4.87 12.54
CA PHE A 193 -5.03 4.11 11.51
C PHE A 193 -5.07 2.61 11.80
N ILE A 194 -4.00 2.03 12.35
CA ILE A 194 -3.99 0.61 12.77
C ILE A 194 -4.94 0.36 13.94
N THR A 195 -5.10 1.34 14.85
CA THR A 195 -5.97 1.20 16.03
C THR A 195 -7.45 1.37 15.67
N ASP A 196 -7.76 2.22 14.69
CA ASP A 196 -9.12 2.59 14.31
C ASP A 196 -9.77 1.62 13.30
N TYR A 197 -8.96 0.74 12.68
CA TYR A 197 -9.37 -0.23 11.64
C TYR A 197 -8.91 -1.64 11.94
#